data_1a3ad65e7705590210379071998b65fa
#
_entry.id   1a3ad65e7705590210379071998b65fa
#
_cell.length_a   1.000
_cell.length_b   1.000
_cell.length_c   1.000
_cell.angle_alpha   90.00
_cell.angle_beta   90.00
_cell.angle_gamma   90.00
#
_symmetry.space_group_name_H-M   'P 1'
#
loop_
_entity.id
_entity.type
_entity.pdbx_description
1 polymer ?
#
loop_
_entity_poly.entity_id
_entity_poly.type
_entity_poly.pdbx_seq_one_letter_code
_entity_poly.pdbx_strand_id
1 'polypeptide(L)'
;MPVQLKNDTLKGTFLIASLNQESDWIEHTFVRTVVLILEHSSDTGAVGVIINRPLGEKVKLYSSEALRKVTEGIDLTGDTEKVSKIFFRGGPVKQDSLVFLHQLEDIIPDSVPIFHDLYAGGELDALRAHDTVMDSAEPILRFYLGHAGWNEGQLEGEIERGDWILCPGNSNLVFSPTPETVWQQALYTMGDKYRPLSFFPEDPIVN
;
A
#
# COMPACT_ATOMS: atom_id res chain seq x y z
N MET A 1 -0.89 -15.12 19.23
CA MET A 1 -2.12 -14.58 19.85
C MET A 1 -2.86 -13.86 18.75
N PRO A 2 -4.19 -14.00 18.63
CA PRO A 2 -4.93 -13.20 17.67
C PRO A 2 -4.73 -11.72 18.00
N VAL A 3 -4.55 -10.89 16.99
CA VAL A 3 -4.47 -9.43 17.14
C VAL A 3 -5.78 -9.00 17.80
N GLN A 4 -5.75 -8.60 19.07
CA GLN A 4 -6.88 -7.93 19.69
C GLN A 4 -6.99 -6.56 19.03
N LEU A 5 -8.02 -6.38 18.22
CA LEU A 5 -8.40 -5.10 17.65
C LEU A 5 -8.67 -4.14 18.81
N LYS A 6 -7.83 -3.13 18.98
CA LYS A 6 -7.90 -2.17 20.09
C LYS A 6 -9.08 -1.20 19.98
N ASN A 7 -9.75 -1.18 18.83
CA ASN A 7 -11.02 -0.50 18.52
C ASN A 7 -11.67 -1.34 17.41
N ASP A 8 -12.98 -1.25 17.23
CA ASP A 8 -13.76 -1.95 16.20
C ASP A 8 -13.39 -1.56 14.75
N THR A 9 -12.15 -1.13 14.49
CA THR A 9 -11.70 -0.69 13.18
C THR A 9 -10.36 -1.33 12.80
N LEU A 10 -10.23 -1.69 11.52
CA LEU A 10 -9.00 -2.20 10.90
C LEU A 10 -8.10 -1.09 10.34
N LYS A 11 -8.46 0.19 10.50
CA LYS A 11 -7.63 1.31 10.02
C LYS A 11 -6.19 1.19 10.55
N GLY A 12 -5.21 1.36 9.66
CA GLY A 12 -3.79 1.22 9.99
C GLY A 12 -3.29 -0.22 10.10
N THR A 13 -4.12 -1.21 9.76
CA THR A 13 -3.73 -2.63 9.71
C THR A 13 -3.30 -3.00 8.30
N PHE A 14 -2.31 -3.86 8.17
CA PHE A 14 -1.98 -4.52 6.92
C PHE A 14 -2.81 -5.79 6.73
N LEU A 15 -3.31 -5.97 5.52
CA LEU A 15 -3.83 -7.23 5.00
C LEU A 15 -2.75 -7.86 4.14
N ILE A 16 -2.19 -8.96 4.59
CA ILE A 16 -1.21 -9.73 3.83
C ILE A 16 -1.98 -10.82 3.08
N ALA A 17 -1.89 -10.83 1.75
CA ALA A 17 -2.56 -11.85 0.95
C ALA A 17 -2.04 -13.25 1.31
N SER A 18 -2.96 -14.14 1.66
CA SER A 18 -2.67 -15.53 1.99
C SER A 18 -2.32 -16.31 0.71
N LEU A 19 -1.63 -17.45 0.88
CA LEU A 19 -1.40 -18.42 -0.20
C LEU A 19 -2.51 -19.48 -0.24
N ASN A 20 -3.67 -19.22 0.32
CA ASN A 20 -4.78 -20.15 0.33
C ASN A 20 -5.29 -20.35 -1.11
N GLN A 21 -5.01 -21.53 -1.69
CA GLN A 21 -5.35 -21.86 -3.07
C GLN A 21 -6.85 -22.18 -3.27
N GLU A 22 -7.61 -22.29 -2.20
CA GLU A 22 -9.05 -22.57 -2.27
C GLU A 22 -9.89 -21.31 -2.53
N SER A 23 -9.30 -20.14 -2.42
CA SER A 23 -9.99 -18.90 -2.75
C SER A 23 -9.77 -18.56 -4.24
N ASP A 24 -10.70 -18.95 -5.10
CA ASP A 24 -10.82 -18.47 -6.50
C ASP A 24 -10.96 -16.91 -6.57
N TRP A 25 -10.96 -16.25 -5.43
CA TRP A 25 -11.28 -14.84 -5.23
C TRP A 25 -10.08 -13.90 -5.18
N ILE A 26 -8.87 -14.40 -4.94
CA ILE A 26 -7.70 -13.54 -5.06
C ILE A 26 -7.42 -13.42 -6.56
N GLU A 27 -8.14 -12.50 -7.21
CA GLU A 27 -7.79 -12.07 -8.55
C GLU A 27 -6.27 -11.91 -8.63
N HIS A 28 -5.68 -12.18 -9.78
CA HIS A 28 -4.23 -12.02 -10.01
C HIS A 28 -3.65 -10.70 -9.50
N THR A 29 -4.52 -9.71 -9.27
CA THR A 29 -4.17 -8.38 -8.70
C THR A 29 -3.64 -8.46 -7.28
N PHE A 30 -4.17 -9.37 -6.43
CA PHE A 30 -3.83 -9.42 -5.00
C PHE A 30 -2.85 -10.52 -4.60
N VAL A 31 -2.43 -11.37 -5.54
CA VAL A 31 -1.41 -12.40 -5.25
C VAL A 31 -0.15 -11.74 -4.67
N ARG A 32 0.28 -12.18 -3.47
CA ARG A 32 1.46 -11.63 -2.76
C ARG A 32 1.43 -10.12 -2.59
N THR A 33 0.28 -9.55 -2.33
CA THR A 33 0.17 -8.14 -1.97
C THR A 33 0.11 -7.94 -0.46
N VAL A 34 0.49 -6.74 -0.05
CA VAL A 34 0.21 -6.19 1.26
C VAL A 34 -0.63 -4.94 1.05
N VAL A 35 -1.82 -4.92 1.63
CA VAL A 35 -2.75 -3.79 1.54
C VAL A 35 -2.78 -3.08 2.90
N LEU A 36 -2.56 -1.77 2.91
CA LEU A 36 -2.76 -0.94 4.09
C LEU A 36 -4.21 -0.45 4.11
N ILE A 37 -4.93 -0.70 5.18
CA ILE A 37 -6.28 -0.18 5.38
C ILE A 37 -6.19 1.28 5.82
N LEU A 38 -6.80 2.16 5.03
CA LEU A 38 -6.88 3.60 5.28
C LEU A 38 -8.16 3.98 6.02
N GLU A 39 -9.26 3.33 5.67
CA GLU A 39 -10.57 3.52 6.28
C GLU A 39 -11.25 2.17 6.45
N HIS A 40 -11.96 2.00 7.56
CA HIS A 40 -12.75 0.81 7.84
C HIS A 40 -13.90 1.14 8.78
N SER A 41 -15.06 0.64 8.41
CA SER A 41 -16.27 0.64 9.23
C SER A 41 -17.09 -0.60 8.92
N SER A 42 -17.64 -1.24 9.92
CA SER A 42 -18.56 -2.38 9.76
C SER A 42 -19.77 -2.04 8.88
N ASP A 43 -20.21 -0.76 8.89
CA ASP A 43 -21.44 -0.31 8.25
C ASP A 43 -21.24 0.18 6.80
N THR A 44 -20.02 0.55 6.44
CA THR A 44 -19.72 1.15 5.11
C THR A 44 -18.65 0.40 4.32
N GLY A 45 -17.98 -0.57 4.94
CA GLY A 45 -16.92 -1.35 4.34
C GLY A 45 -15.53 -0.76 4.56
N ALA A 46 -14.60 -1.02 3.65
CA ALA A 46 -13.20 -0.63 3.81
C ALA A 46 -12.58 -0.08 2.53
N VAL A 47 -11.58 0.77 2.72
CA VAL A 47 -10.71 1.30 1.66
C VAL A 47 -9.26 1.10 2.07
N GLY A 48 -8.42 0.63 1.15
CA GLY A 48 -6.99 0.45 1.37
C GLY A 48 -6.16 0.65 0.12
N VAL A 49 -4.85 0.63 0.26
CA VAL A 49 -3.91 0.71 -0.86
C VAL A 49 -2.89 -0.43 -0.82
N ILE A 50 -2.61 -1.02 -1.98
CA ILE A 50 -1.53 -2.01 -2.15
C ILE A 50 -0.20 -1.26 -2.04
N ILE A 51 0.64 -1.62 -1.07
CA ILE A 51 1.88 -0.88 -0.79
C ILE A 51 3.12 -1.44 -1.50
N ASN A 52 3.01 -2.61 -2.12
CA ASN A 52 4.15 -3.35 -2.67
C ASN A 52 4.06 -3.64 -4.19
N ARG A 53 3.45 -2.74 -4.95
CA ARG A 53 3.36 -2.83 -6.42
C ARG A 53 3.90 -1.55 -7.07
N PRO A 54 5.23 -1.39 -7.19
CA PRO A 54 5.82 -0.22 -7.86
C PRO A 54 5.42 -0.21 -9.34
N LEU A 55 5.14 0.98 -9.88
CA LEU A 55 4.76 1.15 -11.28
C LEU A 55 5.96 1.20 -12.22
N GLY A 56 7.12 1.70 -11.75
CA GLY A 56 8.27 1.93 -12.58
C GLY A 56 7.89 2.76 -13.83
N GLU A 57 8.38 2.38 -14.99
CA GLU A 57 8.06 3.07 -16.25
C GLU A 57 6.58 3.00 -16.65
N LYS A 58 5.82 2.06 -16.09
CA LYS A 58 4.38 1.93 -16.36
C LYS A 58 3.59 3.15 -15.91
N VAL A 59 4.14 4.01 -15.05
CA VAL A 59 3.51 5.29 -14.66
C VAL A 59 3.15 6.14 -15.88
N LYS A 60 3.94 6.07 -16.96
CA LYS A 60 3.72 6.78 -18.24
C LYS A 60 2.44 6.34 -18.95
N LEU A 61 1.88 5.18 -18.61
CA LEU A 61 0.62 4.67 -19.19
C LEU A 61 -0.62 5.26 -18.50
N TYR A 62 -0.43 5.92 -17.36
CA TYR A 62 -1.52 6.55 -16.63
C TYR A 62 -1.63 8.03 -17.03
N SER A 63 -2.81 8.45 -17.45
CA SER A 63 -3.10 9.81 -17.94
C SER A 63 -4.11 10.52 -17.05
N SER A 64 -4.06 10.30 -15.72
CA SER A 64 -4.95 10.99 -14.80
C SER A 64 -4.52 12.44 -14.58
N GLU A 65 -5.51 13.33 -14.40
CA GLU A 65 -5.23 14.74 -14.06
C GLU A 65 -4.50 14.85 -12.70
N ALA A 66 -4.82 13.96 -11.75
CA ALA A 66 -4.17 13.92 -10.46
C ALA A 66 -2.67 13.58 -10.59
N LEU A 67 -2.34 12.57 -11.42
CA LEU A 67 -0.95 12.24 -11.70
C LEU A 67 -0.23 13.40 -12.38
N ARG A 68 -0.86 14.04 -13.36
CA ARG A 68 -0.28 15.20 -14.05
C ARG A 68 0.04 16.34 -13.08
N LYS A 69 -0.85 16.65 -12.14
CA LYS A 69 -0.61 17.67 -11.11
C LYS A 69 0.62 17.33 -10.24
N VAL A 70 0.79 16.08 -9.84
CA VAL A 70 1.95 15.66 -9.04
C VAL A 70 3.24 15.71 -9.85
N THR A 71 3.17 15.29 -11.11
CA THR A 71 4.35 15.18 -11.98
C THR A 71 4.71 16.49 -12.69
N GLU A 72 3.88 17.51 -12.60
CA GLU A 72 4.16 18.84 -13.15
C GLU A 72 5.37 19.45 -12.43
N GLY A 73 6.50 19.50 -13.13
CA GLY A 73 7.79 19.93 -12.57
C GLY A 73 8.73 18.79 -12.13
N ILE A 74 8.25 17.53 -12.14
CA ILE A 74 9.12 16.36 -11.90
C ILE A 74 9.53 15.78 -13.25
N ASP A 75 10.83 15.72 -13.51
CA ASP A 75 11.33 15.03 -14.70
C ASP A 75 11.24 13.51 -14.50
N LEU A 76 10.17 12.92 -15.04
CA LEU A 76 9.96 11.47 -15.05
C LEU A 76 10.68 10.76 -16.21
N THR A 77 11.38 11.49 -17.08
CA THR A 77 11.98 10.91 -18.29
C THR A 77 13.38 10.36 -18.08
N GLY A 78 14.07 10.81 -17.04
CA GLY A 78 15.49 10.52 -16.82
C GLY A 78 15.81 9.43 -15.81
N ASP A 79 14.98 9.23 -14.78
CA ASP A 79 15.30 8.33 -13.65
C ASP A 79 14.18 7.34 -13.33
N THR A 80 14.22 6.19 -14.00
CA THR A 80 13.29 5.08 -13.79
C THR A 80 13.35 4.54 -12.35
N GLU A 81 14.50 4.60 -11.71
CA GLU A 81 14.69 4.16 -10.34
C GLU A 81 13.96 5.09 -9.37
N LYS A 82 14.07 6.39 -9.55
CA LYS A 82 13.34 7.40 -8.76
C LYS A 82 11.82 7.21 -8.90
N VAL A 83 11.35 7.06 -10.13
CA VAL A 83 9.92 6.83 -10.40
C VAL A 83 9.41 5.55 -9.74
N SER A 84 10.18 4.46 -9.79
CA SER A 84 9.80 3.18 -9.18
C SER A 84 9.74 3.25 -7.65
N LYS A 85 10.45 4.17 -7.02
CA LYS A 85 10.44 4.38 -5.57
C LYS A 85 9.27 5.23 -5.07
N ILE A 86 8.62 5.99 -5.96
CA ILE A 86 7.63 6.99 -5.61
C ILE A 86 6.22 6.59 -6.02
N PHE A 87 6.05 5.96 -7.20
CA PHE A 87 4.73 5.66 -7.76
C PHE A 87 4.39 4.17 -7.72
N PHE A 88 3.20 3.87 -7.18
CA PHE A 88 2.71 2.52 -6.94
C PHE A 88 1.31 2.33 -7.51
N ARG A 89 0.96 1.09 -7.84
CA ARG A 89 -0.42 0.69 -8.10
C ARG A 89 -1.10 0.41 -6.76
N GLY A 90 -2.03 1.28 -6.36
CA GLY A 90 -2.75 1.17 -5.08
C GLY A 90 -3.90 0.17 -5.09
N GLY A 91 -4.43 -0.18 -6.27
CA GLY A 91 -5.50 -1.16 -6.39
C GLY A 91 -6.28 -1.07 -7.70
N PRO A 92 -7.30 -1.93 -7.86
CA PRO A 92 -8.08 -2.01 -9.11
C PRO A 92 -9.17 -0.93 -9.23
N VAL A 93 -9.58 -0.30 -8.13
CA VAL A 93 -10.70 0.66 -8.10
C VAL A 93 -10.20 2.07 -8.40
N LYS A 94 -10.92 2.81 -9.25
CA LYS A 94 -10.62 4.21 -9.63
C LYS A 94 -9.13 4.44 -9.92
N GLN A 95 -8.60 3.74 -10.90
CA GLN A 95 -7.17 3.77 -11.26
C GLN A 95 -6.68 5.16 -11.74
N ASP A 96 -7.57 6.09 -11.97
CA ASP A 96 -7.33 7.51 -12.27
C ASP A 96 -7.26 8.40 -11.02
N SER A 97 -7.61 7.87 -9.84
CA SER A 97 -7.48 8.56 -8.56
C SER A 97 -6.09 8.36 -7.96
N LEU A 98 -5.66 9.34 -7.17
CA LEU A 98 -4.38 9.34 -6.51
C LEU A 98 -4.57 9.42 -5.00
N VAL A 99 -3.95 8.49 -4.29
CA VAL A 99 -3.75 8.53 -2.84
C VAL A 99 -2.27 8.71 -2.59
N PHE A 100 -1.86 9.46 -1.59
CA PHE A 100 -0.46 9.49 -1.18
C PHE A 100 -0.32 9.30 0.33
N LEU A 101 0.77 8.64 0.70
CA LEU A 101 1.17 8.35 2.06
C LEU A 101 2.50 9.03 2.34
N HIS A 102 2.67 9.60 3.54
CA HIS A 102 3.87 10.34 3.89
C HIS A 102 4.13 10.37 5.40
N GLN A 103 5.35 10.79 5.77
CA GLN A 103 5.80 11.06 7.14
C GLN A 103 6.07 12.57 7.35
N LEU A 104 5.25 13.44 6.76
CA LEU A 104 5.46 14.88 6.63
C LEU A 104 4.36 15.67 7.33
N GLU A 105 4.04 15.33 8.59
CA GLU A 105 2.94 15.96 9.35
C GLU A 105 3.08 17.48 9.41
N ASP A 106 4.29 17.98 9.72
CA ASP A 106 4.56 19.41 9.88
C ASP A 106 4.61 20.18 8.55
N ILE A 107 4.66 19.47 7.41
CA ILE A 107 4.85 20.06 6.08
C ILE A 107 3.55 20.07 5.27
N ILE A 108 2.73 18.99 5.39
CA ILE A 108 1.53 18.82 4.60
C ILE A 108 0.30 19.03 5.46
N PRO A 109 -0.38 20.19 5.35
CA PRO A 109 -1.61 20.47 6.08
C PRO A 109 -2.74 19.48 5.70
N ASP A 110 -3.74 19.38 6.57
CA ASP A 110 -4.96 18.58 6.38
C ASP A 110 -4.70 17.08 6.10
N SER A 111 -3.54 16.58 6.52
CA SER A 111 -3.20 15.17 6.45
C SER A 111 -4.01 14.35 7.45
N VAL A 112 -4.45 13.16 7.02
CA VAL A 112 -5.20 12.22 7.86
C VAL A 112 -4.24 11.22 8.52
N PRO A 113 -4.13 11.18 9.86
CA PRO A 113 -3.27 10.21 10.52
C PRO A 113 -3.80 8.78 10.30
N ILE A 114 -2.91 7.87 9.93
CA ILE A 114 -3.19 6.44 9.78
C ILE A 114 -2.70 5.67 11.01
N PHE A 115 -1.43 5.85 11.38
CA PHE A 115 -0.84 5.43 12.65
C PHE A 115 0.35 6.36 12.98
N HIS A 116 1.04 6.13 14.10
CA HIS A 116 1.96 7.04 14.78
C HIS A 116 2.79 8.00 13.89
N ASP A 117 3.35 7.55 12.79
CA ASP A 117 4.25 8.31 11.92
C ASP A 117 3.86 8.22 10.43
N LEU A 118 2.63 7.81 10.15
CA LEU A 118 2.11 7.68 8.80
C LEU A 118 0.82 8.46 8.62
N TYR A 119 0.79 9.27 7.57
CA TYR A 119 -0.33 10.12 7.20
C TYR A 119 -0.76 9.84 5.76
N ALA A 120 -2.02 10.08 5.45
CA ALA A 120 -2.58 9.97 4.11
C ALA A 120 -3.17 11.29 3.65
N GLY A 121 -2.96 11.64 2.38
CA GLY A 121 -3.54 12.82 1.76
C GLY A 121 -3.02 14.14 2.33
N GLY A 122 -3.85 15.17 2.31
CA GLY A 122 -3.52 16.54 2.67
C GLY A 122 -3.33 17.46 1.47
N GLU A 123 -2.86 18.66 1.68
CA GLU A 123 -2.67 19.66 0.64
C GLU A 123 -1.45 19.34 -0.25
N LEU A 124 -1.71 18.85 -1.46
CA LEU A 124 -0.68 18.45 -2.42
C LEU A 124 0.24 19.62 -2.83
N ASP A 125 -0.29 20.85 -2.88
CA ASP A 125 0.49 22.03 -3.27
C ASP A 125 1.58 22.38 -2.24
N ALA A 126 1.43 21.95 -0.99
CA ALA A 126 2.46 22.11 0.03
C ALA A 126 3.74 21.31 -0.33
N LEU A 127 3.63 20.16 -1.01
CA LEU A 127 4.78 19.38 -1.48
C LEU A 127 5.63 20.14 -2.51
N ARG A 128 5.01 20.96 -3.35
CA ARG A 128 5.73 21.75 -4.38
C ARG A 128 6.64 22.80 -3.80
N ALA A 129 6.33 23.29 -2.59
CA ALA A 129 7.16 24.24 -1.87
C ALA A 129 8.42 23.59 -1.26
N HIS A 130 8.50 22.25 -1.28
CA HIS A 130 9.56 21.48 -0.62
C HIS A 130 10.20 20.47 -1.59
N ASP A 131 10.83 20.96 -2.66
CA ASP A 131 11.48 20.14 -3.72
C ASP A 131 12.42 19.05 -3.18
N THR A 132 13.06 19.30 -2.03
CA THR A 132 14.00 18.38 -1.39
C THR A 132 13.36 17.09 -0.86
N VAL A 133 12.04 17.08 -0.63
CA VAL A 133 11.32 15.88 -0.14
C VAL A 133 11.36 14.75 -1.17
N MET A 134 11.29 15.12 -2.45
CA MET A 134 11.32 14.16 -3.55
C MET A 134 12.73 13.61 -3.84
N ASP A 135 13.77 14.27 -3.33
CA ASP A 135 15.17 13.92 -3.51
C ASP A 135 15.77 13.18 -2.30
N SER A 136 14.93 12.89 -1.29
CA SER A 136 15.37 12.16 -0.10
C SER A 136 15.95 10.78 -0.47
N ALA A 137 17.09 10.44 0.12
CA ALA A 137 17.72 9.12 -0.05
C ALA A 137 16.83 8.00 0.50
N GLU A 138 16.02 8.30 1.54
CA GLU A 138 15.03 7.40 2.10
C GLU A 138 13.62 7.87 1.69
N PRO A 139 12.79 6.99 1.12
CA PRO A 139 11.45 7.38 0.71
C PRO A 139 10.58 7.62 1.94
N ILE A 140 10.10 8.86 2.09
CA ILE A 140 9.15 9.29 3.13
C ILE A 140 7.82 9.72 2.56
N LEU A 141 7.65 9.53 1.25
CA LEU A 141 6.46 9.87 0.46
C LEU A 141 6.29 8.86 -0.65
N ARG A 142 5.05 8.36 -0.84
CA ARG A 142 4.66 7.49 -1.94
C ARG A 142 3.28 7.83 -2.46
N PHE A 143 3.12 7.73 -3.77
CA PHE A 143 1.87 7.94 -4.49
C PHE A 143 1.30 6.61 -4.99
N TYR A 144 0.00 6.42 -4.80
CA TYR A 144 -0.72 5.20 -5.14
C TYR A 144 -1.83 5.51 -6.13
N LEU A 145 -1.77 4.93 -7.32
CA LEU A 145 -2.81 5.05 -8.34
C LEU A 145 -3.87 3.97 -8.13
N GLY A 146 -5.11 4.40 -7.96
CA GLY A 146 -6.23 3.54 -7.58
C GLY A 146 -6.15 3.09 -6.12
N HIS A 147 -7.14 2.31 -5.71
CA HIS A 147 -7.25 1.75 -4.38
C HIS A 147 -7.91 0.37 -4.39
N ALA A 148 -7.85 -0.37 -3.29
CA ALA A 148 -8.66 -1.53 -3.00
C ALA A 148 -9.89 -1.08 -2.22
N GLY A 149 -11.04 -1.68 -2.47
CA GLY A 149 -12.28 -1.35 -1.78
C GLY A 149 -13.08 -2.60 -1.49
N TRP A 150 -13.73 -2.61 -0.34
CA TRP A 150 -14.63 -3.67 0.13
C TRP A 150 -15.98 -3.06 0.51
N ASN A 151 -17.04 -3.73 0.13
CA ASN A 151 -18.39 -3.41 0.60
C ASN A 151 -18.56 -3.82 2.07
N GLU A 152 -19.66 -3.37 2.69
CA GLU A 152 -20.08 -3.79 4.04
C GLU A 152 -20.00 -5.31 4.20
N GLY A 153 -19.30 -5.79 5.26
CA GLY A 153 -19.13 -7.21 5.60
C GLY A 153 -18.25 -8.03 4.65
N GLN A 154 -17.83 -7.47 3.52
CA GLN A 154 -17.02 -8.21 2.54
C GLN A 154 -15.63 -8.54 3.09
N LEU A 155 -14.94 -7.55 3.66
CA LEU A 155 -13.60 -7.73 4.21
C LEU A 155 -13.59 -8.72 5.37
N GLU A 156 -14.57 -8.62 6.26
CA GLU A 156 -14.74 -9.54 7.39
C GLU A 156 -14.91 -10.99 6.90
N GLY A 157 -15.74 -11.20 5.90
CA GLY A 157 -15.93 -12.52 5.30
C GLY A 157 -14.65 -13.07 4.65
N GLU A 158 -13.85 -12.24 3.99
CA GLU A 158 -12.55 -12.61 3.41
C GLU A 158 -11.53 -12.96 4.51
N ILE A 159 -11.52 -12.22 5.62
CA ILE A 159 -10.67 -12.51 6.78
C ILE A 159 -11.08 -13.84 7.44
N GLU A 160 -12.37 -14.09 7.63
CA GLU A 160 -12.89 -15.34 8.20
C GLU A 160 -12.53 -16.56 7.35
N ARG A 161 -12.54 -16.44 6.03
CA ARG A 161 -12.09 -17.50 5.11
C ARG A 161 -10.58 -17.70 5.10
N GLY A 162 -9.82 -16.79 5.71
CA GLY A 162 -8.36 -16.82 5.73
C GLY A 162 -7.69 -16.31 4.44
N ASP A 163 -8.39 -15.50 3.64
CA ASP A 163 -7.85 -14.87 2.44
C ASP A 163 -6.78 -13.83 2.80
N TRP A 164 -6.93 -13.21 3.97
CA TRP A 164 -6.03 -12.21 4.51
C TRP A 164 -5.45 -12.59 5.86
N ILE A 165 -4.17 -12.32 6.03
CA ILE A 165 -3.47 -12.38 7.32
C ILE A 165 -3.34 -10.95 7.83
N LEU A 166 -3.85 -10.69 9.04
CA LEU A 166 -3.80 -9.37 9.66
C LEU A 166 -2.42 -9.14 10.31
N CYS A 167 -1.81 -8.01 10.01
CA CYS A 167 -0.53 -7.57 10.57
C CYS A 167 -0.62 -6.10 11.01
N PRO A 168 -0.12 -5.70 12.19
CA PRO A 168 -0.06 -4.30 12.56
C PRO A 168 0.69 -3.45 11.53
N GLY A 169 0.20 -2.25 11.24
CA GLY A 169 0.85 -1.32 10.33
C GLY A 169 2.24 -0.91 10.81
N ASN A 170 3.14 -0.69 9.86
CA ASN A 170 4.53 -0.30 10.09
C ASN A 170 5.03 0.55 8.92
N SER A 171 5.45 1.79 9.20
CA SER A 171 5.95 2.73 8.20
C SER A 171 7.18 2.22 7.45
N ASN A 172 8.07 1.44 8.11
CA ASN A 172 9.23 0.85 7.45
C ASN A 172 8.84 -0.11 6.32
N LEU A 173 7.70 -0.81 6.43
CA LEU A 173 7.18 -1.62 5.33
C LEU A 173 6.51 -0.77 4.25
N VAL A 174 5.80 0.30 4.64
CA VAL A 174 5.21 1.25 3.68
C VAL A 174 6.29 1.89 2.82
N PHE A 175 7.42 2.26 3.42
CA PHE A 175 8.54 2.95 2.74
C PHE A 175 9.75 2.04 2.49
N SER A 176 9.55 0.72 2.46
CA SER A 176 10.63 -0.24 2.19
C SER A 176 11.37 0.09 0.89
N PRO A 177 12.72 0.13 0.89
CA PRO A 177 13.51 0.35 -0.31
C PRO A 177 13.41 -0.81 -1.32
N THR A 178 12.88 -1.96 -0.88
CA THR A 178 12.67 -3.16 -1.71
C THR A 178 11.19 -3.58 -1.68
N PRO A 179 10.30 -2.80 -2.33
CA PRO A 179 8.85 -3.02 -2.27
C PRO A 179 8.43 -4.41 -2.76
N GLU A 180 9.16 -5.01 -3.65
CA GLU A 180 8.90 -6.35 -4.20
C GLU A 180 8.95 -7.44 -3.12
N THR A 181 9.74 -7.24 -2.07
CA THR A 181 9.92 -8.20 -0.97
C THR A 181 9.07 -7.90 0.26
N VAL A 182 8.25 -6.85 0.24
CA VAL A 182 7.45 -6.43 1.41
C VAL A 182 6.49 -7.53 1.87
N TRP A 183 5.93 -8.32 0.96
CA TRP A 183 5.07 -9.45 1.32
C TRP A 183 5.82 -10.49 2.16
N GLN A 184 7.04 -10.87 1.74
CA GLN A 184 7.89 -11.79 2.49
C GLN A 184 8.34 -11.18 3.81
N GLN A 185 8.74 -9.91 3.80
CA GLN A 185 9.16 -9.19 5.01
C GLN A 185 8.03 -9.15 6.05
N ALA A 186 6.80 -8.81 5.62
CA ALA A 186 5.64 -8.78 6.49
C ALA A 186 5.36 -10.15 7.14
N LEU A 187 5.35 -11.23 6.37
CA LEU A 187 5.19 -12.59 6.88
C LEU A 187 6.32 -13.01 7.83
N TYR A 188 7.55 -12.63 7.51
CA TYR A 188 8.71 -12.94 8.34
C TYR A 188 8.59 -12.29 9.74
N THR A 189 8.11 -11.05 9.81
CA THR A 189 7.93 -10.32 11.08
C THR A 189 6.80 -10.87 11.94
N MET A 190 5.85 -11.60 11.33
CA MET A 190 4.72 -12.23 12.04
C MET A 190 5.11 -13.45 12.87
N GLY A 191 6.38 -13.85 12.86
CA GLY A 191 6.94 -14.92 13.68
C GLY A 191 6.74 -16.32 13.11
N ASP A 192 6.99 -17.33 13.96
CA ASP A 192 7.20 -18.72 13.53
C ASP A 192 6.02 -19.35 12.79
N LYS A 193 4.79 -18.91 13.06
CA LYS A 193 3.59 -19.41 12.38
C LYS A 193 3.58 -19.06 10.89
N TYR A 194 4.02 -17.85 10.53
CA TYR A 194 3.90 -17.32 9.18
C TYR A 194 5.24 -17.24 8.43
N ARG A 195 6.36 -17.25 9.16
CA ARG A 195 7.71 -17.22 8.59
C ARG A 195 7.95 -18.27 7.51
N PRO A 196 7.50 -19.55 7.64
CA PRO A 196 7.68 -20.54 6.57
C PRO A 196 7.04 -20.12 5.24
N LEU A 197 5.93 -19.36 5.27
CA LEU A 197 5.25 -18.88 4.07
C LEU A 197 6.09 -17.86 3.30
N SER A 198 6.95 -17.09 3.99
CA SER A 198 7.81 -16.09 3.35
C SER A 198 8.86 -16.68 2.40
N PHE A 199 9.15 -17.97 2.51
CA PHE A 199 10.11 -18.69 1.67
C PHE A 199 9.49 -19.35 0.44
N PHE A 200 8.16 -19.32 0.27
CA PHE A 200 7.53 -19.88 -0.91
C PHE A 200 7.96 -19.09 -2.16
N PRO A 201 8.44 -19.77 -3.22
CA PRO A 201 8.86 -19.15 -4.47
C PRO A 201 7.67 -18.44 -5.15
N GLU A 202 7.96 -17.45 -5.98
CA GLU A 202 6.91 -16.74 -6.75
C GLU A 202 6.30 -17.64 -7.82
N ASP A 203 7.10 -18.52 -8.39
CA ASP A 203 6.65 -19.51 -9.38
C ASP A 203 6.85 -20.93 -8.82
N PRO A 204 5.79 -21.68 -8.53
CA PRO A 204 5.90 -23.04 -8.02
C PRO A 204 6.37 -24.07 -9.07
N ILE A 205 6.60 -23.67 -10.33
CA ILE A 205 6.94 -24.55 -11.44
C ILE A 205 8.46 -24.63 -11.70
N VAL A 206 9.28 -23.90 -10.96
CA VAL A 206 10.73 -24.00 -11.09
C VAL A 206 11.26 -25.08 -10.13
N ASN A 207 11.12 -26.34 -10.52
CA ASN A 207 11.93 -27.49 -10.10
C ASN A 207 12.44 -28.22 -11.32
#